data_7975b6f76b7cb5cb93852ba5ecbc0342
#
_entry.id   7975b6f76b7cb5cb93852ba5ecbc0342
#
_cell.length_a   1.000
_cell.length_b   1.000
_cell.length_c   1.000
_cell.angle_alpha   90.00
_cell.angle_beta   90.00
_cell.angle_gamma   90.00
#
_symmetry.space_group_name_H-M   'P 1'
#
loop_
_entity.id
_entity.type
_entity.pdbx_description
1 polymer ?
#
loop_
_entity_poly.entity_id
_entity_poly.type
_entity_poly.pdbx_seq_one_letter_code
_entity_poly.pdbx_strand_id
1 'polypeptide(L)'
;VGSEMCIRDSVSTHQLTLQEKVALFQSLFQGREDVFARRWYSSTTQKSGYQPVCTREWNREFCDKRKYKCADCPNRQFAPLAYNDFFNHLAGKDAWGRDVIGLYPIRKDNTCSFLCTDFDDKSCEHGYKNDVLAFVNVCKTWNVPCYIERSRSGNGAHAWIFFDTPVTAFKARKLGNAILTEAMSCDAHLSFKSYDRFFPNQDTLPEGGIGNLVALPLQGMARRKGNSVFVDEDFNAYADQWEMLSQIHKLSEVELDLLLQLHAMPTLGELSKTCEEKPWETPHMDAAQSEDYPKQIVLTRANMLYVPLASLSAKCVNIFKRIAAFRNPEFYEKQGMRLSTYNIPRIISCSEMTDDYLALPRGCEDAVCGILTQHGVKVVISDKTNHGPVSYTHLRAHETLAN
;
A
#
# COMPACT_ATOMS: atom_id res chain seq x y z
N VAL A 1 -31.88 52.92 10.27
CA VAL A 1 -30.40 52.81 10.21
C VAL A 1 -30.05 51.77 11.27
N GLY A 2 -30.10 50.51 10.90
CA GLY A 2 -29.78 49.38 11.78
C GLY A 2 -28.34 48.96 11.51
N SER A 3 -27.50 49.02 12.51
CA SER A 3 -26.15 48.47 12.49
C SER A 3 -26.25 46.96 12.68
N GLU A 4 -25.96 46.18 11.63
CA GLU A 4 -25.67 44.77 11.75
C GLU A 4 -24.31 44.61 12.46
N MET A 5 -24.43 44.20 13.71
CA MET A 5 -23.29 43.82 14.53
C MET A 5 -22.88 42.38 14.09
N CYS A 6 -21.85 42.30 13.24
CA CYS A 6 -21.19 41.03 12.96
C CYS A 6 -20.68 40.43 14.27
N ILE A 7 -21.36 39.44 14.79
CA ILE A 7 -20.85 38.56 15.83
C ILE A 7 -19.76 37.74 15.15
N ARG A 8 -18.50 38.16 15.28
CA ARG A 8 -17.36 37.27 15.11
C ARG A 8 -17.39 36.32 16.30
N ASP A 9 -17.87 35.12 16.07
CA ASP A 9 -17.62 34.01 16.98
C ASP A 9 -16.11 33.87 17.08
N SER A 10 -15.54 34.34 18.16
CA SER A 10 -14.18 34.05 18.56
C SER A 10 -14.15 32.57 18.90
N VAL A 11 -13.71 31.73 17.94
CA VAL A 11 -13.34 30.35 18.21
C VAL A 11 -12.23 30.42 19.25
N SER A 12 -12.58 30.14 20.50
CA SER A 12 -11.64 29.93 21.58
C SER A 12 -10.75 28.75 21.16
N THR A 13 -9.52 29.01 20.76
CA THR A 13 -8.51 27.96 20.53
C THR A 13 -8.15 27.38 21.88
N HIS A 14 -8.98 26.45 22.34
CA HIS A 14 -8.67 25.66 23.54
C HIS A 14 -7.48 24.76 23.20
N GLN A 15 -6.30 25.15 23.63
CA GLN A 15 -5.12 24.31 23.45
C GLN A 15 -5.31 23.01 24.23
N LEU A 16 -5.38 21.88 23.53
CA LEU A 16 -5.49 20.56 24.12
C LEU A 16 -4.38 20.35 25.15
N THR A 17 -4.75 19.87 26.33
CA THR A 17 -3.80 19.39 27.33
C THR A 17 -3.02 18.18 26.83
N LEU A 18 -1.92 17.85 27.45
CA LEU A 18 -1.12 16.70 27.07
C LEU A 18 -1.93 15.38 27.16
N GLN A 19 -2.78 15.25 28.17
CA GLN A 19 -3.65 14.09 28.33
C GLN A 19 -4.68 13.99 27.20
N GLU A 20 -5.31 15.09 26.82
CA GLU A 20 -6.24 15.15 25.70
C GLU A 20 -5.55 14.85 24.35
N LYS A 21 -4.31 15.32 24.16
CA LYS A 21 -3.51 14.96 22.97
C LYS A 21 -3.25 13.47 22.88
N VAL A 22 -2.85 12.84 23.97
CA VAL A 22 -2.63 11.39 24.01
C VAL A 22 -3.94 10.64 23.77
N ALA A 23 -5.05 11.05 24.41
CA ALA A 23 -6.36 10.43 24.24
C ALA A 23 -6.86 10.54 22.78
N LEU A 24 -6.75 11.72 22.16
CA LEU A 24 -7.07 11.94 20.75
C LEU A 24 -6.24 11.02 19.86
N PHE A 25 -4.93 10.95 20.09
CA PHE A 25 -4.04 10.11 19.32
C PHE A 25 -4.41 8.63 19.44
N GLN A 26 -4.68 8.16 20.67
CA GLN A 26 -5.14 6.80 20.93
C GLN A 26 -6.48 6.47 20.26
N SER A 27 -7.39 7.43 20.17
CA SER A 27 -8.70 7.24 19.52
C SER A 27 -8.63 7.06 18.01
N LEU A 28 -7.56 7.57 17.38
CA LEU A 28 -7.33 7.46 15.95
C LEU A 28 -6.50 6.22 15.60
N PHE A 29 -5.39 6.01 16.31
CA PHE A 29 -4.43 4.96 16.00
C PHE A 29 -4.67 3.72 16.85
N GLN A 30 -5.76 3.00 16.53
CA GLN A 30 -6.16 1.77 17.20
C GLN A 30 -5.78 0.53 16.38
N GLY A 31 -5.26 -0.48 17.04
CA GLY A 31 -4.90 -1.76 16.45
C GLY A 31 -4.96 -2.88 17.48
N ARG A 32 -3.97 -3.80 17.46
CA ARG A 32 -3.82 -4.83 18.49
C ARG A 32 -3.59 -4.18 19.85
N GLU A 33 -4.33 -4.62 20.86
CA GLU A 33 -4.20 -4.13 22.23
C GLU A 33 -3.23 -4.96 23.06
N ASP A 34 -3.04 -6.23 22.67
CA ASP A 34 -2.24 -7.22 23.40
C ASP A 34 -0.77 -7.25 22.98
N VAL A 35 -0.40 -6.56 21.93
CA VAL A 35 0.96 -6.51 21.40
C VAL A 35 1.21 -5.24 20.60
N PHE A 36 2.37 -4.65 20.79
CA PHE A 36 2.91 -3.60 19.93
C PHE A 36 4.40 -3.82 19.69
N ALA A 37 4.96 -3.12 18.72
CA ALA A 37 6.39 -3.14 18.48
C ALA A 37 7.04 -1.82 18.92
N ARG A 38 8.30 -1.89 19.26
CA ARG A 38 9.15 -0.73 19.49
C ARG A 38 10.33 -0.74 18.55
N ARG A 39 10.72 0.44 18.08
CA ARG A 39 11.89 0.56 17.23
C ARG A 39 13.15 0.26 18.05
N TRP A 40 14.06 -0.52 17.48
CA TRP A 40 15.41 -0.69 18.00
C TRP A 40 16.44 -0.01 17.08
N TYR A 41 17.58 0.34 17.62
CA TYR A 41 18.70 0.87 16.88
C TYR A 41 19.99 0.31 17.47
N SER A 42 20.90 -0.11 16.58
CA SER A 42 22.23 -0.59 16.95
C SER A 42 23.29 0.45 16.53
N SER A 43 23.96 1.05 17.49
CA SER A 43 25.04 2.02 17.25
C SER A 43 26.25 1.38 16.56
N THR A 44 26.49 0.09 16.78
CA THR A 44 27.61 -0.65 16.20
C THR A 44 27.41 -0.92 14.71
N THR A 45 26.20 -1.35 14.33
CA THR A 45 25.89 -1.74 12.93
C THR A 45 25.16 -0.67 12.16
N GLN A 46 24.77 0.44 12.79
CA GLN A 46 23.94 1.51 12.24
C GLN A 46 22.56 1.02 11.71
N LYS A 47 22.19 -0.21 12.06
CA LYS A 47 20.92 -0.81 11.64
C LYS A 47 19.81 -0.51 12.63
N SER A 48 18.61 -0.43 12.11
CA SER A 48 17.40 -0.27 12.91
C SER A 48 16.28 -1.14 12.37
N GLY A 49 15.27 -1.40 13.20
CA GLY A 49 14.10 -2.16 12.83
C GLY A 49 13.08 -2.11 13.95
N TYR A 50 12.04 -2.91 13.85
CA TYR A 50 11.00 -3.02 14.85
C TYR A 50 10.99 -4.43 15.42
N GLN A 51 10.69 -4.54 16.71
CA GLN A 51 10.50 -5.82 17.38
C GLN A 51 9.31 -5.74 18.34
N PRO A 52 8.54 -6.82 18.49
CA PRO A 52 7.46 -6.87 19.47
C PRO A 52 8.01 -6.63 20.88
N VAL A 53 7.29 -5.85 21.68
CA VAL A 53 7.67 -5.62 23.10
C VAL A 53 7.25 -6.83 23.91
N CYS A 54 8.20 -7.39 24.65
CA CYS A 54 8.01 -8.59 25.47
C CYS A 54 8.41 -8.29 26.91
N THR A 55 7.56 -8.66 27.87
CA THR A 55 7.84 -8.46 29.31
C THR A 55 8.99 -9.32 29.83
N ARG A 56 9.31 -10.42 29.11
CA ARG A 56 10.42 -11.34 29.40
C ARG A 56 11.70 -11.01 28.63
N GLU A 57 11.73 -9.87 27.94
CA GLU A 57 12.91 -9.48 27.17
C GLU A 57 14.16 -9.35 28.07
N TRP A 58 15.27 -9.91 27.62
CA TRP A 58 16.55 -9.96 28.33
C TRP A 58 16.57 -10.77 29.65
N ASN A 59 15.47 -11.43 30.04
CA ASN A 59 15.48 -12.37 31.12
C ASN A 59 16.19 -13.66 30.65
N ARG A 60 17.35 -13.98 31.26
CA ARG A 60 18.22 -15.10 30.85
C ARG A 60 17.56 -16.46 30.94
N GLU A 61 16.52 -16.62 31.76
CA GLU A 61 15.78 -17.86 31.93
C GLU A 61 14.83 -18.12 30.76
N PHE A 62 14.26 -17.06 30.17
CA PHE A 62 13.18 -17.18 29.17
C PHE A 62 13.56 -16.63 27.80
N CYS A 63 14.55 -15.74 27.70
CA CYS A 63 14.88 -15.03 26.48
C CYS A 63 16.24 -15.44 25.91
N ASP A 64 16.21 -16.18 24.81
CA ASP A 64 17.41 -16.48 24.01
C ASP A 64 17.22 -15.96 22.57
N LYS A 65 17.63 -14.71 22.33
CA LYS A 65 17.54 -14.06 21.01
C LYS A 65 18.48 -14.66 19.95
N ARG A 66 19.44 -15.50 20.35
CA ARG A 66 20.31 -16.22 19.41
C ARG A 66 19.61 -17.43 18.83
N LYS A 67 18.71 -18.05 19.61
CA LYS A 67 18.00 -19.26 19.23
C LYS A 67 16.67 -18.96 18.54
N TYR A 68 15.94 -17.93 18.99
CA TYR A 68 14.59 -17.62 18.50
C TYR A 68 14.44 -16.15 18.11
N LYS A 69 13.74 -15.89 17.01
CA LYS A 69 13.19 -14.55 16.74
C LYS A 69 12.05 -14.25 17.72
N CYS A 70 11.85 -13.00 18.09
CA CYS A 70 10.80 -12.62 19.06
C CYS A 70 9.39 -13.02 18.62
N ALA A 71 9.10 -12.99 17.32
CA ALA A 71 7.81 -13.42 16.78
C ALA A 71 7.54 -14.93 16.93
N ASP A 72 8.59 -15.76 16.96
CA ASP A 72 8.51 -17.21 16.98
C ASP A 72 8.91 -17.81 18.35
N CYS A 73 9.18 -16.96 19.34
CA CYS A 73 9.67 -17.39 20.64
C CYS A 73 8.56 -18.10 21.45
N PRO A 74 8.76 -19.35 21.89
CA PRO A 74 7.76 -20.08 22.67
C PRO A 74 7.51 -19.48 24.05
N ASN A 75 8.47 -18.75 24.59
CA ASN A 75 8.39 -18.10 25.91
C ASN A 75 7.91 -16.66 25.82
N ARG A 76 7.49 -16.19 24.63
CA ARG A 76 7.07 -14.81 24.44
C ARG A 76 5.87 -14.45 25.31
N GLN A 77 5.97 -13.30 25.96
CA GLN A 77 4.88 -12.66 26.69
C GLN A 77 4.82 -11.20 26.28
N PHE A 78 3.95 -10.91 25.33
CA PHE A 78 3.85 -9.57 24.79
C PHE A 78 3.28 -8.61 25.82
N ALA A 79 3.72 -7.35 25.74
CA ALA A 79 3.20 -6.26 26.54
C ALA A 79 2.06 -5.55 25.81
N PRO A 80 0.97 -5.21 26.52
CA PRO A 80 -0.07 -4.35 25.97
C PRO A 80 0.49 -2.93 25.78
N LEU A 81 -0.07 -2.22 24.79
CA LEU A 81 0.26 -0.83 24.53
C LEU A 81 -0.39 0.06 25.60
N ALA A 82 0.41 0.82 26.33
CA ALA A 82 -0.04 1.64 27.46
C ALA A 82 0.06 3.14 27.19
N TYR A 83 -0.60 3.96 28.00
CA TYR A 83 -0.53 5.42 27.94
C TYR A 83 0.91 5.96 27.89
N ASN A 84 1.78 5.44 28.72
CA ASN A 84 3.18 5.89 28.78
C ASN A 84 3.96 5.62 27.49
N ASP A 85 3.60 4.58 26.72
CA ASP A 85 4.24 4.29 25.44
C ASP A 85 3.87 5.38 24.43
N PHE A 86 2.58 5.77 24.34
CA PHE A 86 2.14 6.88 23.51
C PHE A 86 2.77 8.20 23.94
N PHE A 87 2.79 8.47 25.24
CA PHE A 87 3.42 9.67 25.77
C PHE A 87 4.91 9.75 25.38
N ASN A 88 5.66 8.67 25.54
CA ASN A 88 7.08 8.64 25.19
C ASN A 88 7.31 8.80 23.69
N HIS A 89 6.47 8.18 22.84
CA HIS A 89 6.50 8.33 21.41
C HIS A 89 6.28 9.79 20.98
N LEU A 90 5.25 10.43 21.49
CA LEU A 90 4.92 11.83 21.19
C LEU A 90 5.95 12.81 21.76
N ALA A 91 6.54 12.51 22.91
CA ALA A 91 7.59 13.32 23.50
C ALA A 91 8.92 13.21 22.73
N GLY A 92 9.27 12.02 22.22
CA GLY A 92 10.46 11.79 21.42
C GLY A 92 11.74 12.14 22.15
N LYS A 93 11.93 11.63 23.35
CA LYS A 93 13.09 11.93 24.21
C LYS A 93 14.30 11.05 23.93
N ASP A 94 14.09 9.88 23.32
CA ASP A 94 15.18 8.96 23.00
C ASP A 94 15.96 9.45 21.77
N ALA A 95 17.24 9.76 21.95
CA ALA A 95 18.10 10.29 20.90
C ALA A 95 18.26 9.37 19.68
N TRP A 96 18.01 8.08 19.85
CA TRP A 96 18.08 7.07 18.79
C TRP A 96 16.70 6.71 18.21
N GLY A 97 15.63 7.33 18.72
CA GLY A 97 14.25 7.08 18.30
C GLY A 97 13.78 5.65 18.62
N ARG A 98 14.21 5.09 19.76
CA ARG A 98 13.76 3.77 20.24
C ARG A 98 12.40 3.82 20.91
N ASP A 99 11.84 5.01 21.08
CA ASP A 99 10.50 5.30 21.58
C ASP A 99 9.44 5.29 20.47
N VAL A 100 9.81 5.06 19.21
CA VAL A 100 8.84 4.92 18.12
C VAL A 100 8.00 3.66 18.30
N ILE A 101 6.68 3.84 18.31
CA ILE A 101 5.70 2.73 18.32
C ILE A 101 5.51 2.19 16.92
N GLY A 102 5.56 0.87 16.79
CA GLY A 102 5.00 0.14 15.65
C GLY A 102 3.68 -0.50 16.06
N LEU A 103 2.59 -0.09 15.44
CA LEU A 103 1.27 -0.62 15.73
C LEU A 103 0.91 -1.73 14.74
N TYR A 104 0.30 -2.80 15.23
CA TYR A 104 -0.27 -3.87 14.41
C TYR A 104 -1.75 -3.57 14.14
N PRO A 105 -2.11 -3.13 12.92
CA PRO A 105 -3.48 -2.63 12.65
C PRO A 105 -4.53 -3.74 12.65
N ILE A 106 -4.21 -4.96 12.20
CA ILE A 106 -5.17 -6.06 12.16
C ILE A 106 -5.35 -6.69 13.55
N ARG A 107 -6.59 -6.71 14.05
CA ARG A 107 -6.96 -7.29 15.33
C ARG A 107 -7.19 -8.80 15.23
N LYS A 108 -7.37 -9.48 16.39
CA LYS A 108 -7.61 -10.94 16.46
C LYS A 108 -8.89 -11.38 15.76
N ASP A 109 -9.88 -10.50 15.69
CA ASP A 109 -11.15 -10.69 14.99
C ASP A 109 -11.09 -10.34 13.49
N ASN A 110 -9.89 -10.05 12.96
CA ASN A 110 -9.63 -9.61 11.58
C ASN A 110 -10.23 -8.23 11.24
N THR A 111 -10.46 -7.39 12.23
CA THR A 111 -10.90 -6.00 12.02
C THR A 111 -9.73 -5.02 12.10
N CYS A 112 -9.94 -3.80 11.59
CA CYS A 112 -9.03 -2.68 11.71
C CYS A 112 -9.80 -1.36 11.85
N SER A 113 -9.19 -0.34 12.47
CA SER A 113 -9.80 0.99 12.65
C SER A 113 -9.32 2.03 11.64
N PHE A 114 -8.36 1.67 10.81
CA PHE A 114 -7.86 2.50 9.72
C PHE A 114 -7.28 1.63 8.61
N LEU A 115 -7.19 2.22 7.44
CA LEU A 115 -6.34 1.78 6.33
C LEU A 115 -5.22 2.80 6.17
N CYS A 116 -3.99 2.32 6.11
CA CYS A 116 -2.84 3.14 5.78
C CYS A 116 -2.15 2.58 4.53
N THR A 117 -1.77 3.44 3.60
CA THR A 117 -1.00 3.08 2.40
C THR A 117 0.36 3.76 2.46
N ASP A 118 1.44 2.99 2.29
CA ASP A 118 2.82 3.48 2.35
C ASP A 118 3.36 3.73 0.92
N PHE A 119 3.82 4.94 0.68
CA PHE A 119 4.49 5.38 -0.54
C PHE A 119 5.91 5.81 -0.21
N ASP A 120 6.91 5.08 -0.68
CA ASP A 120 8.33 5.40 -0.47
C ASP A 120 9.10 5.45 -1.80
N ASP A 121 10.22 6.19 -1.85
CA ASP A 121 11.04 6.35 -3.06
C ASP A 121 11.59 5.02 -3.61
N LYS A 122 11.61 3.96 -2.83
CA LYS A 122 12.08 2.65 -3.27
C LYS A 122 11.03 1.89 -4.07
N SER A 123 9.75 2.21 -3.85
CA SER A 123 8.63 1.57 -4.52
C SER A 123 7.99 2.43 -5.61
N CYS A 124 8.24 3.75 -5.59
CA CYS A 124 7.66 4.72 -6.50
C CYS A 124 8.67 5.10 -7.59
N GLU A 125 8.38 4.78 -8.85
CA GLU A 125 9.30 4.97 -9.97
C GLU A 125 9.49 6.44 -10.35
N HIS A 126 8.45 7.29 -10.12
CA HIS A 126 8.45 8.73 -10.43
C HIS A 126 8.34 9.64 -9.19
N GLY A 127 8.69 9.09 -8.02
CA GLY A 127 8.68 9.79 -6.75
C GLY A 127 7.37 9.64 -5.99
N TYR A 128 7.49 9.38 -4.69
CA TYR A 128 6.37 9.07 -3.81
C TYR A 128 5.30 10.16 -3.74
N LYS A 129 5.66 11.43 -4.01
CA LYS A 129 4.71 12.54 -3.96
C LYS A 129 3.62 12.43 -5.03
N ASN A 130 4.00 12.10 -6.25
CA ASN A 130 3.05 11.94 -7.34
C ASN A 130 2.13 10.74 -7.07
N ASP A 131 2.68 9.63 -6.60
CA ASP A 131 1.93 8.42 -6.32
C ASP A 131 0.89 8.63 -5.20
N VAL A 132 1.28 9.28 -4.09
CA VAL A 132 0.33 9.55 -3.00
C VAL A 132 -0.74 10.56 -3.42
N LEU A 133 -0.39 11.58 -4.22
CA LEU A 133 -1.36 12.54 -4.73
C LEU A 133 -2.35 11.89 -5.69
N ALA A 134 -1.92 10.98 -6.57
CA ALA A 134 -2.82 10.22 -7.43
C ALA A 134 -3.85 9.43 -6.59
N PHE A 135 -3.41 8.78 -5.52
CA PHE A 135 -4.29 8.07 -4.59
C PHE A 135 -5.27 9.02 -3.90
N VAL A 136 -4.79 10.14 -3.36
CA VAL A 136 -5.62 11.13 -2.64
C VAL A 136 -6.62 11.82 -3.57
N ASN A 137 -6.27 12.08 -4.83
CA ASN A 137 -7.18 12.66 -5.81
C ASN A 137 -8.38 11.74 -6.10
N VAL A 138 -8.16 10.43 -6.18
CA VAL A 138 -9.27 9.47 -6.28
C VAL A 138 -10.11 9.48 -5.01
N CYS A 139 -9.48 9.48 -3.82
CA CYS A 139 -10.20 9.60 -2.55
C CYS A 139 -11.12 10.84 -2.55
N LYS A 140 -10.64 12.00 -3.01
CA LYS A 140 -11.46 13.21 -3.13
C LYS A 140 -12.63 13.05 -4.08
N THR A 141 -12.38 12.49 -5.28
CA THR A 141 -13.42 12.26 -6.28
C THR A 141 -14.53 11.35 -5.74
N TRP A 142 -14.17 10.40 -4.90
CA TRP A 142 -15.10 9.44 -4.29
C TRP A 142 -15.62 9.89 -2.92
N ASN A 143 -15.27 11.11 -2.45
CA ASN A 143 -15.59 11.63 -1.13
C ASN A 143 -15.11 10.72 0.03
N VAL A 144 -13.96 10.09 -0.13
CA VAL A 144 -13.31 9.31 0.92
C VAL A 144 -12.35 10.21 1.69
N PRO A 145 -12.57 10.43 3.01
CA PRO A 145 -11.64 11.20 3.83
C PRO A 145 -10.27 10.53 3.88
N CYS A 146 -9.24 11.20 3.37
CA CYS A 146 -7.88 10.68 3.30
C CYS A 146 -6.87 11.75 3.70
N TYR A 147 -5.88 11.38 4.51
CA TYR A 147 -4.93 12.31 5.12
C TYR A 147 -3.50 11.90 4.83
N ILE A 148 -2.68 12.83 4.37
CA ILE A 148 -1.28 12.58 4.02
C ILE A 148 -0.40 12.83 5.25
N GLU A 149 0.47 11.87 5.57
CA GLU A 149 1.54 12.01 6.55
C GLU A 149 2.89 11.88 5.83
N ARG A 150 3.79 12.85 6.05
CA ARG A 150 5.19 12.70 5.64
C ARG A 150 5.84 11.66 6.55
N SER A 151 6.45 10.64 5.97
CA SER A 151 7.06 9.54 6.71
C SER A 151 8.16 10.02 7.67
N ARG A 152 8.49 9.19 8.64
CA ARG A 152 9.54 9.48 9.63
C ARG A 152 10.92 9.73 9.00
N SER A 153 11.22 9.12 7.88
CA SER A 153 12.48 9.34 7.14
C SER A 153 12.50 10.65 6.36
N GLY A 154 11.34 11.18 5.99
CA GLY A 154 11.16 12.30 5.09
C GLY A 154 11.15 11.92 3.60
N ASN A 155 11.48 10.65 3.26
CA ASN A 155 11.60 10.15 1.89
C ASN A 155 10.43 9.24 1.52
N GLY A 156 9.23 9.57 1.95
CA GLY A 156 8.01 8.83 1.69
C GLY A 156 6.83 9.50 2.37
N ALA A 157 5.64 9.00 2.12
CA ALA A 157 4.39 9.44 2.72
C ALA A 157 3.48 8.25 3.01
N HIS A 158 2.62 8.42 4.00
CA HIS A 158 1.51 7.53 4.27
C HIS A 158 0.20 8.25 3.96
N ALA A 159 -0.73 7.55 3.31
CA ALA A 159 -2.10 7.98 3.14
C ALA A 159 -2.99 7.22 4.13
N TRP A 160 -3.72 7.96 4.98
CA TRP A 160 -4.50 7.41 6.09
C TRP A 160 -5.99 7.60 5.85
N ILE A 161 -6.78 6.53 5.96
CA ILE A 161 -8.24 6.53 5.98
C ILE A 161 -8.67 5.91 7.30
N PHE A 162 -9.45 6.65 8.09
CA PHE A 162 -9.92 6.22 9.42
C PHE A 162 -11.36 5.77 9.36
N PHE A 163 -11.72 4.76 10.16
CA PHE A 163 -13.08 4.26 10.29
C PHE A 163 -13.66 4.66 11.65
N ASP A 164 -14.96 4.96 11.70
CA ASP A 164 -15.65 5.33 12.94
C ASP A 164 -15.79 4.15 13.89
N THR A 165 -16.05 2.98 13.33
CA THR A 165 -16.08 1.68 13.99
C THR A 165 -15.09 0.72 13.31
N PRO A 166 -14.60 -0.31 14.02
CA PRO A 166 -13.73 -1.30 13.40
C PRO A 166 -14.43 -2.06 12.27
N VAL A 167 -13.84 -2.04 11.07
CA VAL A 167 -14.31 -2.77 9.89
C VAL A 167 -13.42 -3.98 9.61
N THR A 168 -13.91 -4.96 8.85
CA THR A 168 -13.05 -6.09 8.46
C THR A 168 -11.88 -5.62 7.61
N ALA A 169 -10.69 -6.17 7.86
CA ALA A 169 -9.49 -5.87 7.07
C ALA A 169 -9.70 -6.13 5.58
N PHE A 170 -10.53 -7.11 5.24
CA PHE A 170 -10.96 -7.40 3.87
C PHE A 170 -11.65 -6.20 3.22
N LYS A 171 -12.69 -5.62 3.88
CA LYS A 171 -13.42 -4.44 3.34
C LYS A 171 -12.50 -3.24 3.20
N ALA A 172 -11.69 -2.93 4.23
CA ALA A 172 -10.73 -1.82 4.19
C ALA A 172 -9.74 -1.95 3.03
N ARG A 173 -9.18 -3.14 2.83
CA ARG A 173 -8.25 -3.40 1.73
C ARG A 173 -8.93 -3.39 0.37
N LYS A 174 -10.18 -3.87 0.29
CA LYS A 174 -10.98 -3.81 -0.93
C LYS A 174 -11.16 -2.36 -1.39
N LEU A 175 -11.46 -1.45 -0.47
CA LEU A 175 -11.50 -0.01 -0.76
C LEU A 175 -10.15 0.50 -1.27
N GLY A 176 -9.05 0.22 -0.55
CA GLY A 176 -7.71 0.64 -0.96
C GLY A 176 -7.31 0.12 -2.35
N ASN A 177 -7.62 -1.15 -2.64
CA ASN A 177 -7.38 -1.74 -3.95
C ASN A 177 -8.20 -1.06 -5.06
N ALA A 178 -9.47 -0.71 -4.81
CA ALA A 178 -10.31 0.00 -5.76
C ALA A 178 -9.75 1.40 -6.04
N ILE A 179 -9.37 2.14 -5.00
CA ILE A 179 -8.75 3.46 -5.12
C ILE A 179 -7.43 3.38 -5.91
N LEU A 180 -6.53 2.44 -5.60
CA LEU A 180 -5.29 2.25 -6.36
C LEU A 180 -5.55 1.90 -7.82
N THR A 181 -6.54 1.05 -8.08
CA THR A 181 -6.93 0.66 -9.44
C THR A 181 -7.34 1.87 -10.25
N GLU A 182 -8.18 2.73 -9.68
CA GLU A 182 -8.61 3.97 -10.34
C GLU A 182 -7.44 4.97 -10.48
N ALA A 183 -6.60 5.11 -9.45
CA ALA A 183 -5.42 5.95 -9.50
C ALA A 183 -4.45 5.53 -10.62
N MET A 184 -4.25 4.23 -10.83
CA MET A 184 -3.46 3.70 -11.95
C MET A 184 -4.09 4.00 -13.32
N SER A 185 -5.42 4.15 -13.39
CA SER A 185 -6.12 4.55 -14.61
C SER A 185 -5.96 6.04 -14.91
N CYS A 186 -5.63 6.84 -13.89
CA CYS A 186 -5.34 8.27 -14.02
C CYS A 186 -3.85 8.56 -14.20
N ASP A 187 -2.97 7.74 -13.60
CA ASP A 187 -1.52 7.87 -13.67
C ASP A 187 -0.86 6.55 -14.07
N ALA A 188 -0.28 6.52 -15.28
CA ALA A 188 0.37 5.34 -15.84
C ALA A 188 1.64 4.91 -15.07
N HIS A 189 2.23 5.80 -14.28
CA HIS A 189 3.48 5.53 -13.55
C HIS A 189 3.27 4.74 -12.26
N LEU A 190 2.06 4.75 -11.69
CA LEU A 190 1.74 3.90 -10.55
C LEU A 190 2.00 2.42 -10.85
N SER A 191 2.64 1.74 -9.90
CA SER A 191 3.01 0.34 -10.06
C SER A 191 2.17 -0.60 -9.19
N PHE A 192 2.09 -1.89 -9.58
CA PHE A 192 1.42 -2.92 -8.77
C PHE A 192 2.09 -3.18 -7.41
N LYS A 193 3.32 -2.71 -7.21
CA LYS A 193 4.01 -2.81 -5.90
C LYS A 193 3.26 -2.08 -4.78
N SER A 194 2.48 -1.05 -5.11
CA SER A 194 1.67 -0.30 -4.15
C SER A 194 0.55 -1.14 -3.52
N TYR A 195 0.10 -2.23 -4.18
CA TYR A 195 -0.90 -3.14 -3.62
C TYR A 195 -0.40 -3.94 -2.39
N ASP A 196 0.92 -4.06 -2.22
CA ASP A 196 1.53 -4.75 -1.09
C ASP A 196 1.87 -3.81 0.08
N ARG A 197 1.60 -2.51 -0.07
CA ARG A 197 1.94 -1.45 0.88
C ARG A 197 0.78 -1.01 1.78
N PHE A 198 -0.27 -1.81 1.87
CA PHE A 198 -1.36 -1.54 2.80
C PHE A 198 -1.07 -2.03 4.22
N PHE A 199 -1.60 -1.27 5.19
CA PHE A 199 -1.67 -1.66 6.59
C PHE A 199 -3.13 -1.56 7.07
N PRO A 200 -3.82 -2.70 7.27
CA PRO A 200 -3.31 -4.08 7.21
C PRO A 200 -2.97 -4.54 5.78
N ASN A 201 -1.97 -5.43 5.63
CA ASN A 201 -1.60 -6.01 4.34
C ASN A 201 -2.28 -7.36 4.05
N GLN A 202 -3.03 -7.90 4.98
CA GLN A 202 -3.73 -9.19 4.90
C GLN A 202 -5.20 -9.01 5.26
N ASP A 203 -6.04 -9.91 4.74
CA ASP A 203 -7.48 -9.91 5.03
C ASP A 203 -7.79 -10.62 6.35
N THR A 204 -6.90 -11.52 6.75
CA THR A 204 -6.99 -12.30 7.99
C THR A 204 -5.65 -12.33 8.71
N LEU A 205 -5.70 -12.36 10.03
CA LEU A 205 -4.50 -12.50 10.85
C LEU A 205 -3.95 -13.94 10.71
N PRO A 206 -2.63 -14.11 10.44
CA PRO A 206 -2.02 -15.42 10.45
C PRO A 206 -2.18 -16.12 11.79
N GLU A 207 -2.36 -17.45 11.79
CA GLU A 207 -2.50 -18.22 13.01
C GLU A 207 -1.23 -18.12 13.86
N GLY A 208 -1.38 -17.76 15.14
CA GLY A 208 -0.26 -17.49 16.04
C GLY A 208 0.62 -16.28 15.65
N GLY A 209 0.32 -15.62 14.54
CA GLY A 209 1.01 -14.44 14.05
C GLY A 209 0.56 -13.15 14.71
N ILE A 210 1.34 -12.08 14.49
CA ILE A 210 1.04 -10.74 14.99
C ILE A 210 0.66 -9.74 13.88
N GLY A 211 0.74 -10.16 12.62
CA GLY A 211 0.46 -9.31 11.45
C GLY A 211 1.63 -8.40 11.08
N ASN A 212 1.41 -7.53 10.10
CA ASN A 212 2.35 -6.47 9.75
C ASN A 212 2.13 -5.25 10.65
N LEU A 213 3.16 -4.42 10.78
CA LEU A 213 3.11 -3.22 11.61
C LEU A 213 3.32 -1.96 10.76
N VAL A 214 2.73 -0.86 11.20
CA VAL A 214 2.98 0.50 10.72
C VAL A 214 3.59 1.33 11.86
N ALA A 215 4.59 2.15 11.54
CA ALA A 215 5.13 3.11 12.50
C ALA A 215 4.14 4.25 12.70
N LEU A 216 3.80 4.58 13.94
CA LEU A 216 2.86 5.67 14.22
C LEU A 216 3.46 7.04 13.88
N PRO A 217 2.63 8.00 13.41
CA PRO A 217 3.03 9.37 13.11
C PRO A 217 3.30 10.19 14.38
N LEU A 218 3.74 11.42 14.19
CA LEU A 218 3.98 12.44 15.22
C LEU A 218 5.02 12.07 16.29
N GLN A 219 5.93 11.13 16.01
CA GLN A 219 7.04 10.85 16.91
C GLN A 219 7.86 12.13 17.15
N GLY A 220 8.06 12.48 18.42
CA GLY A 220 8.50 13.81 18.81
C GLY A 220 9.85 14.25 18.24
N MET A 221 10.85 13.36 18.11
CA MET A 221 12.13 13.70 17.51
C MET A 221 12.04 13.90 15.99
N ALA A 222 11.29 13.05 15.29
CA ALA A 222 11.08 13.18 13.85
C ALA A 222 10.26 14.43 13.54
N ARG A 223 9.21 14.72 14.33
CA ARG A 223 8.39 15.92 14.21
C ARG A 223 9.20 17.21 14.34
N ARG A 224 10.16 17.28 15.28
CA ARG A 224 11.07 18.44 15.40
C ARG A 224 11.94 18.68 14.15
N LYS A 225 12.09 17.66 13.31
CA LYS A 225 12.80 17.74 12.00
C LYS A 225 11.86 17.96 10.83
N GLY A 226 10.56 18.19 11.07
CA GLY A 226 9.55 18.35 10.04
C GLY A 226 9.09 17.04 9.38
N ASN A 227 9.43 15.89 9.96
CA ASN A 227 9.05 14.56 9.50
C ASN A 227 8.03 13.91 10.45
N SER A 228 7.38 12.82 10.04
CA SER A 228 6.33 12.15 10.82
C SER A 228 5.21 13.12 11.18
N VAL A 229 4.81 13.98 10.24
CA VAL A 229 3.81 15.03 10.39
C VAL A 229 2.77 14.95 9.29
N PHE A 230 1.54 15.31 9.60
CA PHE A 230 0.50 15.48 8.58
C PHE A 230 0.77 16.74 7.75
N VAL A 231 0.54 16.61 6.46
CA VAL A 231 0.84 17.63 5.45
C VAL A 231 -0.36 17.83 4.54
N ASP A 232 -0.44 19.00 3.93
CA ASP A 232 -1.35 19.30 2.83
C ASP A 232 -0.86 18.65 1.51
N GLU A 233 -1.56 18.89 0.42
CA GLU A 233 -1.22 18.38 -0.91
C GLU A 233 0.02 19.02 -1.52
N ASP A 234 0.41 20.19 -1.07
CA ASP A 234 1.66 20.84 -1.44
C ASP A 234 2.83 20.33 -0.57
N PHE A 235 2.54 19.34 0.30
CA PHE A 235 3.48 18.80 1.28
C PHE A 235 3.97 19.79 2.34
N ASN A 236 3.21 20.86 2.60
CA ASN A 236 3.45 21.72 3.74
C ASN A 236 2.86 21.10 5.00
N ALA A 237 3.63 21.11 6.08
CA ALA A 237 3.13 20.61 7.36
C ALA A 237 2.05 21.55 7.92
N TYR A 238 0.94 20.97 8.42
CA TYR A 238 -0.06 21.75 9.15
C TYR A 238 0.59 22.42 10.36
N ALA A 239 0.27 23.70 10.58
CA ALA A 239 0.86 24.51 11.66
C ALA A 239 0.51 23.93 13.05
N ASP A 240 -0.74 23.51 13.23
CA ASP A 240 -1.18 22.76 14.40
C ASP A 240 -1.63 21.35 14.00
N GLN A 241 -0.78 20.38 14.32
CA GLN A 241 -1.04 18.96 14.05
C GLN A 241 -2.20 18.40 14.91
N TRP A 242 -2.44 18.99 16.07
CA TRP A 242 -3.48 18.53 16.98
C TRP A 242 -4.85 19.04 16.57
N GLU A 243 -4.92 20.28 16.09
CA GLU A 243 -6.12 20.82 15.48
C GLU A 243 -6.50 19.99 14.25
N MET A 244 -5.54 19.71 13.37
CA MET A 244 -5.75 18.84 12.20
C MET A 244 -6.28 17.46 12.62
N LEU A 245 -5.67 16.80 13.61
CA LEU A 245 -6.12 15.49 14.08
C LEU A 245 -7.53 15.54 14.69
N SER A 246 -7.90 16.64 15.35
CA SER A 246 -9.25 16.79 15.94
C SER A 246 -10.34 16.94 14.89
N GLN A 247 -9.98 17.33 13.67
CA GLN A 247 -10.88 17.53 12.52
C GLN A 247 -10.93 16.32 11.59
N ILE A 248 -10.27 15.21 11.94
CA ILE A 248 -10.32 13.99 11.13
C ILE A 248 -11.74 13.44 11.05
N HIS A 249 -12.25 13.36 9.82
CA HIS A 249 -13.48 12.64 9.51
C HIS A 249 -13.18 11.15 9.37
N LYS A 250 -14.02 10.34 10.01
CA LYS A 250 -13.96 8.89 9.95
C LYS A 250 -15.05 8.37 9.04
N LEU A 251 -14.70 7.43 8.18
CA LEU A 251 -15.64 6.76 7.29
C LEU A 251 -16.48 5.74 8.07
N SER A 252 -17.79 5.81 7.96
CA SER A 252 -18.69 4.81 8.56
C SER A 252 -18.69 3.50 7.76
N GLU A 253 -19.07 2.39 8.40
CA GLU A 253 -19.18 1.11 7.69
C GLU A 253 -20.25 1.16 6.58
N VAL A 254 -21.33 1.93 6.77
CA VAL A 254 -22.38 2.11 5.76
C VAL A 254 -21.85 2.85 4.52
N GLU A 255 -21.08 3.92 4.72
CA GLU A 255 -20.43 4.64 3.62
C GLU A 255 -19.41 3.75 2.91
N LEU A 256 -18.61 2.97 3.67
CA LEU A 256 -17.68 2.00 3.13
C LEU A 256 -18.39 0.98 2.24
N ASP A 257 -19.49 0.40 2.69
CA ASP A 257 -20.26 -0.58 1.91
C ASP A 257 -20.86 0.04 0.65
N LEU A 258 -21.35 1.27 0.72
CA LEU A 258 -21.84 2.01 -0.44
C LEU A 258 -20.70 2.27 -1.46
N LEU A 259 -19.55 2.72 -1.00
CA LEU A 259 -18.37 2.93 -1.87
C LEU A 259 -17.94 1.63 -2.56
N LEU A 260 -17.93 0.52 -1.82
CA LEU A 260 -17.58 -0.79 -2.36
C LEU A 260 -18.59 -1.31 -3.39
N GLN A 261 -19.87 -0.90 -3.29
CA GLN A 261 -20.88 -1.21 -4.30
C GLN A 261 -20.76 -0.34 -5.55
N LEU A 262 -20.56 0.98 -5.36
CA LEU A 262 -20.46 1.95 -6.45
C LEU A 262 -19.20 1.76 -7.30
N HIS A 263 -18.10 1.40 -6.66
CA HIS A 263 -16.79 1.24 -7.29
C HIS A 263 -16.35 -0.23 -7.33
N ALA A 264 -17.32 -1.15 -7.47
CA ALA A 264 -17.05 -2.58 -7.64
C ALA A 264 -16.32 -2.80 -8.96
N MET A 265 -14.98 -2.79 -8.92
CA MET A 265 -14.14 -3.19 -10.04
C MET A 265 -13.62 -4.61 -9.82
N PRO A 266 -13.48 -5.45 -10.87
CA PRO A 266 -12.69 -6.66 -10.78
C PRO A 266 -11.26 -6.26 -10.53
N THR A 267 -10.85 -6.24 -9.27
CA THR A 267 -9.51 -5.86 -8.87
C THR A 267 -8.59 -7.07 -8.98
N LEU A 268 -7.43 -6.89 -9.63
CA LEU A 268 -6.33 -7.83 -9.50
C LEU A 268 -5.99 -7.95 -8.01
N GLY A 269 -5.98 -9.16 -7.46
CA GLY A 269 -5.59 -9.36 -6.07
C GLY A 269 -6.72 -9.57 -5.08
N GLU A 270 -7.99 -9.60 -5.47
CA GLU A 270 -9.08 -10.07 -4.61
C GLU A 270 -9.30 -11.57 -4.71
N LEU A 271 -9.59 -12.20 -3.56
CA LEU A 271 -10.16 -13.54 -3.52
C LEU A 271 -11.64 -13.42 -3.86
N SER A 272 -12.04 -13.72 -5.10
CA SER A 272 -13.45 -13.96 -5.36
C SER A 272 -13.83 -15.27 -4.63
N LYS A 273 -14.80 -15.20 -3.74
CA LYS A 273 -15.37 -16.39 -3.09
C LYS A 273 -16.27 -17.20 -4.03
N THR A 274 -16.52 -16.76 -5.23
CA THR A 274 -17.30 -17.47 -6.23
C THR A 274 -16.40 -18.46 -6.94
N CYS A 275 -16.42 -19.67 -6.43
CA CYS A 275 -15.68 -20.85 -6.90
C CYS A 275 -16.14 -21.38 -8.28
N GLU A 276 -16.91 -20.61 -9.06
CA GLU A 276 -17.53 -21.05 -10.32
C GLU A 276 -17.06 -20.28 -11.56
N GLU A 277 -16.29 -19.18 -11.40
CA GLU A 277 -15.74 -18.49 -12.56
C GLU A 277 -14.50 -19.22 -13.07
N LYS A 278 -14.65 -19.80 -14.25
CA LYS A 278 -13.53 -20.38 -14.98
C LYS A 278 -12.48 -19.30 -15.20
N PRO A 279 -11.20 -19.51 -14.85
CA PRO A 279 -10.16 -18.47 -14.93
C PRO A 279 -9.98 -17.84 -16.32
N TRP A 280 -10.45 -18.53 -17.36
CA TRP A 280 -10.40 -18.09 -18.77
C TRP A 280 -11.65 -17.35 -19.25
N GLU A 281 -12.68 -17.26 -18.41
CA GLU A 281 -13.95 -16.54 -18.73
C GLU A 281 -14.04 -15.18 -18.02
N THR A 282 -12.96 -14.70 -17.39
CA THR A 282 -12.95 -13.39 -16.74
C THR A 282 -13.23 -12.31 -17.80
N PRO A 283 -14.33 -11.56 -17.71
CA PRO A 283 -14.56 -10.47 -18.67
C PRO A 283 -13.43 -9.46 -18.52
N HIS A 284 -12.73 -9.17 -19.61
CA HIS A 284 -11.87 -8.01 -19.67
C HIS A 284 -12.78 -6.77 -19.58
N MET A 285 -12.92 -6.19 -18.41
CA MET A 285 -13.56 -4.88 -18.30
C MET A 285 -12.60 -3.84 -18.86
N ASP A 286 -12.78 -3.56 -20.12
CA ASP A 286 -12.11 -2.46 -20.79
C ASP A 286 -12.81 -1.16 -20.38
N ALA A 287 -12.25 -0.47 -19.40
CA ALA A 287 -12.75 0.83 -18.97
C ALA A 287 -12.34 1.97 -19.91
N ALA A 288 -11.46 1.70 -20.88
CA ALA A 288 -11.04 2.66 -21.90
C ALA A 288 -12.03 2.72 -23.05
N GLN A 289 -12.31 3.94 -23.52
CA GLN A 289 -13.16 4.17 -24.67
C GLN A 289 -12.31 4.31 -25.93
N SER A 290 -12.92 4.19 -27.11
CA SER A 290 -12.18 4.31 -28.39
C SER A 290 -11.42 5.63 -28.53
N GLU A 291 -11.82 6.67 -27.83
CA GLU A 291 -11.16 7.98 -27.79
C GLU A 291 -9.82 7.96 -27.01
N ASP A 292 -9.66 7.00 -26.11
CA ASP A 292 -8.43 6.81 -25.34
C ASP A 292 -7.29 6.19 -26.16
N TYR A 293 -7.61 5.64 -27.34
CA TYR A 293 -6.67 4.94 -28.21
C TYR A 293 -6.23 5.79 -29.41
N PRO A 294 -4.97 5.64 -29.87
CA PRO A 294 -4.49 6.32 -31.07
C PRO A 294 -5.14 5.71 -32.33
N LYS A 295 -5.21 6.47 -33.43
CA LYS A 295 -5.68 5.93 -34.72
C LYS A 295 -4.75 4.86 -35.31
N GLN A 296 -3.46 4.98 -35.03
CA GLN A 296 -2.42 4.04 -35.49
C GLN A 296 -1.34 3.94 -34.43
N ILE A 297 -0.77 2.75 -34.24
CA ILE A 297 0.33 2.49 -33.35
C ILE A 297 1.35 1.57 -34.00
N VAL A 298 2.64 1.79 -33.69
CA VAL A 298 3.73 0.92 -34.12
C VAL A 298 4.26 0.17 -32.91
N LEU A 299 4.02 -1.13 -32.84
CA LEU A 299 4.57 -2.01 -31.82
C LEU A 299 5.92 -2.53 -32.30
N THR A 300 6.91 -2.57 -31.41
CA THR A 300 8.22 -3.16 -31.73
C THR A 300 8.36 -4.51 -31.06
N ARG A 301 8.48 -5.56 -31.85
CA ARG A 301 8.78 -6.93 -31.40
C ARG A 301 10.29 -7.12 -31.36
N ALA A 302 10.86 -7.37 -30.17
CA ALA A 302 12.28 -7.69 -29.99
C ALA A 302 12.44 -8.82 -28.96
N ASN A 303 13.27 -8.65 -27.94
CA ASN A 303 13.30 -9.55 -26.76
C ASN A 303 11.96 -9.49 -25.98
N MET A 304 11.29 -8.36 -25.98
CA MET A 304 9.94 -8.12 -25.48
C MET A 304 9.09 -7.45 -26.56
N LEU A 305 7.81 -7.25 -26.29
CA LEU A 305 6.92 -6.41 -27.08
C LEU A 305 6.97 -4.99 -26.49
N TYR A 306 7.43 -4.03 -27.26
CA TYR A 306 7.53 -2.62 -26.85
C TYR A 306 6.36 -1.83 -27.43
N VAL A 307 5.59 -1.22 -26.52
CA VAL A 307 4.43 -0.37 -26.83
C VAL A 307 4.81 1.08 -26.52
N PRO A 308 4.77 2.00 -27.48
CA PRO A 308 5.16 3.40 -27.24
C PRO A 308 4.15 4.11 -26.35
N LEU A 309 4.63 4.80 -25.30
CA LEU A 309 3.80 5.49 -24.32
C LEU A 309 3.21 6.80 -24.85
N ALA A 310 3.92 7.51 -25.70
CA ALA A 310 3.55 8.86 -26.16
C ALA A 310 2.16 8.96 -26.84
N SER A 311 1.62 7.85 -27.32
CA SER A 311 0.34 7.79 -28.02
C SER A 311 -0.79 7.13 -27.23
N LEU A 312 -0.53 6.77 -25.97
CA LEU A 312 -1.49 6.04 -25.13
C LEU A 312 -1.96 6.89 -23.95
N SER A 313 -3.24 6.78 -23.61
CA SER A 313 -3.75 7.29 -22.33
C SER A 313 -3.26 6.42 -21.16
N ALA A 314 -3.25 6.97 -19.94
CA ALA A 314 -2.91 6.21 -18.74
C ALA A 314 -3.80 4.97 -18.57
N LYS A 315 -5.08 5.07 -18.97
CA LYS A 315 -6.03 3.94 -18.96
C LYS A 315 -5.56 2.79 -19.85
N CYS A 316 -5.15 3.10 -21.08
CA CYS A 316 -4.65 2.08 -22.02
C CYS A 316 -3.36 1.42 -21.48
N VAL A 317 -2.44 2.23 -20.96
CA VAL A 317 -1.20 1.70 -20.34
C VAL A 317 -1.53 0.76 -19.18
N ASN A 318 -2.49 1.13 -18.32
CA ASN A 318 -2.92 0.28 -17.21
C ASN A 318 -3.56 -1.04 -17.69
N ILE A 319 -4.39 -1.00 -18.75
CA ILE A 319 -4.97 -2.21 -19.37
C ILE A 319 -3.85 -3.13 -19.85
N PHE A 320 -2.87 -2.60 -20.56
CA PHE A 320 -1.75 -3.40 -21.07
C PHE A 320 -0.85 -3.96 -19.96
N LYS A 321 -0.59 -3.18 -18.90
CA LYS A 321 0.10 -3.70 -17.70
C LYS A 321 -0.64 -4.88 -17.09
N ARG A 322 -1.97 -4.85 -17.07
CA ARG A 322 -2.81 -5.92 -16.49
C ARG A 322 -2.77 -7.19 -17.31
N ILE A 323 -2.60 -7.12 -18.63
CA ILE A 323 -2.41 -8.30 -19.49
C ILE A 323 -1.16 -9.09 -19.06
N ALA A 324 -0.11 -8.39 -18.62
CA ALA A 324 1.15 -8.98 -18.17
C ALA A 324 1.23 -9.16 -16.65
N ALA A 325 0.10 -9.13 -15.95
CA ALA A 325 0.02 -9.25 -14.50
C ALA A 325 -0.98 -10.33 -14.08
N PHE A 326 -0.68 -11.05 -13.01
CA PHE A 326 -1.54 -12.10 -12.48
C PHE A 326 -1.41 -12.22 -10.95
N ARG A 327 -2.42 -12.84 -10.34
CA ARG A 327 -2.44 -13.14 -8.92
C ARG A 327 -1.32 -14.12 -8.57
N ASN A 328 -0.55 -13.83 -7.53
CA ASN A 328 0.49 -14.75 -7.07
C ASN A 328 -0.15 -15.93 -6.32
N PRO A 329 -0.12 -17.15 -6.87
CA PRO A 329 -0.74 -18.30 -6.23
C PRO A 329 -0.18 -18.57 -4.82
N GLU A 330 1.13 -18.41 -4.64
CA GLU A 330 1.79 -18.61 -3.35
C GLU A 330 1.25 -17.68 -2.25
N PHE A 331 0.99 -16.42 -2.61
CA PHE A 331 0.42 -15.46 -1.67
C PHE A 331 -0.95 -15.93 -1.18
N TYR A 332 -1.85 -16.27 -2.11
CA TYR A 332 -3.23 -16.64 -1.79
C TYR A 332 -3.33 -18.01 -1.10
N GLU A 333 -2.50 -18.96 -1.48
CA GLU A 333 -2.40 -20.24 -0.80
C GLU A 333 -1.98 -20.06 0.67
N LYS A 334 -0.91 -19.31 0.91
CA LYS A 334 -0.46 -19.00 2.27
C LYS A 334 -1.48 -18.21 3.08
N GLN A 335 -2.15 -17.23 2.46
CA GLN A 335 -3.21 -16.48 3.13
C GLN A 335 -4.38 -17.39 3.49
N GLY A 336 -4.81 -18.29 2.59
CA GLY A 336 -5.86 -19.28 2.85
C GLY A 336 -5.51 -20.23 4.00
N MET A 337 -4.26 -20.66 4.10
CA MET A 337 -3.74 -21.46 5.19
C MET A 337 -3.44 -20.66 6.47
N ARG A 338 -3.71 -19.35 6.51
CA ARG A 338 -3.36 -18.43 7.61
C ARG A 338 -1.87 -18.43 7.96
N LEU A 339 -1.01 -18.62 6.95
CA LEU A 339 0.44 -18.52 7.07
C LEU A 339 0.91 -17.08 6.79
N SER A 340 2.15 -16.77 7.17
CA SER A 340 2.76 -15.47 6.89
C SER A 340 2.98 -15.27 5.39
N THR A 341 2.55 -14.13 4.85
CA THR A 341 2.79 -13.70 3.47
C THR A 341 3.91 -12.65 3.37
N TYR A 342 4.75 -12.55 4.40
CA TYR A 342 5.85 -11.59 4.44
C TYR A 342 6.81 -11.79 3.25
N ASN A 343 7.16 -10.71 2.56
CA ASN A 343 7.97 -10.68 1.33
C ASN A 343 7.41 -11.47 0.13
N ILE A 344 6.14 -11.84 0.14
CA ILE A 344 5.48 -12.48 -0.99
C ILE A 344 4.56 -11.44 -1.62
N PRO A 345 4.81 -11.00 -2.87
CA PRO A 345 3.94 -10.03 -3.52
C PRO A 345 2.57 -10.65 -3.83
N ARG A 346 1.54 -9.84 -3.74
CA ARG A 346 0.16 -10.26 -4.05
C ARG A 346 -0.07 -10.43 -5.55
N ILE A 347 0.57 -9.58 -6.34
CA ILE A 347 0.49 -9.57 -7.80
C ILE A 347 1.89 -9.75 -8.37
N ILE A 348 2.01 -10.62 -9.35
CA ILE A 348 3.21 -10.77 -10.16
C ILE A 348 2.96 -9.95 -11.44
N SER A 349 3.80 -8.95 -11.70
CA SER A 349 3.82 -8.17 -12.94
C SER A 349 5.04 -8.54 -13.74
N CYS A 350 4.83 -8.85 -15.02
CA CYS A 350 5.88 -9.14 -15.99
C CYS A 350 6.09 -7.98 -16.97
N SER A 351 5.45 -6.84 -16.74
CA SER A 351 5.67 -5.62 -17.53
C SER A 351 6.80 -4.78 -16.93
N GLU A 352 7.56 -4.13 -17.79
CA GLU A 352 8.57 -3.14 -17.44
C GLU A 352 8.24 -1.82 -18.14
N MET A 353 8.43 -0.70 -17.45
CA MET A 353 8.19 0.62 -18.02
C MET A 353 9.52 1.39 -18.13
N THR A 354 9.75 1.99 -19.28
CA THR A 354 10.80 2.96 -19.52
C THR A 354 10.17 4.34 -19.75
N ASP A 355 10.98 5.38 -19.94
CA ASP A 355 10.47 6.73 -20.21
C ASP A 355 9.58 6.79 -21.46
N ASP A 356 9.87 5.99 -22.48
CA ASP A 356 9.21 6.04 -23.79
C ASP A 356 8.33 4.82 -24.09
N TYR A 357 8.53 3.69 -23.42
CA TYR A 357 7.93 2.41 -23.79
C TYR A 357 7.42 1.61 -22.59
N LEU A 358 6.28 0.95 -22.79
CA LEU A 358 5.85 -0.18 -21.98
C LEU A 358 6.38 -1.47 -22.64
N ALA A 359 7.24 -2.20 -21.94
CA ALA A 359 7.74 -3.50 -22.37
C ALA A 359 6.89 -4.62 -21.76
N LEU A 360 6.37 -5.50 -22.61
CA LEU A 360 5.52 -6.64 -22.25
C LEU A 360 6.17 -7.93 -22.73
N PRO A 361 5.96 -9.08 -22.07
CA PRO A 361 6.33 -10.37 -22.60
C PRO A 361 5.75 -10.57 -24.00
N ARG A 362 6.51 -11.17 -24.91
CA ARG A 362 6.06 -11.42 -26.31
C ARG A 362 4.75 -12.19 -26.40
N GLY A 363 4.48 -13.06 -25.41
CA GLY A 363 3.22 -13.79 -25.35
C GLY A 363 1.97 -12.92 -25.16
N CYS A 364 2.13 -11.63 -24.82
CA CYS A 364 1.03 -10.68 -24.70
C CYS A 364 0.63 -10.03 -26.03
N GLU A 365 1.36 -10.30 -27.14
CA GLU A 365 1.17 -9.61 -28.42
C GLU A 365 -0.23 -9.79 -28.97
N ASP A 366 -0.75 -11.02 -29.01
CA ASP A 366 -2.09 -11.30 -29.54
C ASP A 366 -3.19 -10.57 -28.74
N ALA A 367 -3.04 -10.54 -27.41
CA ALA A 367 -3.99 -9.85 -26.52
C ALA A 367 -3.95 -8.33 -26.75
N VAL A 368 -2.75 -7.74 -26.82
CA VAL A 368 -2.56 -6.29 -27.10
C VAL A 368 -3.11 -5.92 -28.46
N CYS A 369 -2.76 -6.69 -29.52
CA CYS A 369 -3.27 -6.47 -30.87
C CYS A 369 -4.78 -6.64 -30.95
N GLY A 370 -5.35 -7.61 -30.23
CA GLY A 370 -6.79 -7.85 -30.16
C GLY A 370 -7.53 -6.64 -29.60
N ILE A 371 -7.09 -6.11 -28.45
CA ILE A 371 -7.68 -4.91 -27.83
C ILE A 371 -7.57 -3.71 -28.78
N LEU A 372 -6.39 -3.44 -29.31
CA LEU A 372 -6.17 -2.31 -30.24
C LEU A 372 -7.07 -2.40 -31.46
N THR A 373 -7.19 -3.59 -32.06
CA THR A 373 -8.05 -3.82 -33.24
C THR A 373 -9.52 -3.67 -32.90
N GLN A 374 -9.96 -4.13 -31.74
CA GLN A 374 -11.33 -4.00 -31.25
C GLN A 374 -11.74 -2.52 -31.13
N HIS A 375 -10.80 -1.63 -30.77
CA HIS A 375 -11.01 -0.18 -30.70
C HIS A 375 -10.69 0.55 -32.03
N GLY A 376 -10.51 -0.16 -33.13
CA GLY A 376 -10.32 0.41 -34.47
C GLY A 376 -8.91 0.97 -34.72
N VAL A 377 -7.92 0.61 -33.90
CA VAL A 377 -6.53 1.06 -34.07
C VAL A 377 -5.83 0.30 -35.17
N LYS A 378 -5.16 1.00 -36.08
CA LYS A 378 -4.30 0.38 -37.08
C LYS A 378 -2.97 -0.01 -36.42
N VAL A 379 -2.76 -1.32 -36.20
CA VAL A 379 -1.53 -1.84 -35.61
C VAL A 379 -0.50 -2.15 -36.71
N VAL A 380 0.72 -1.68 -36.51
CA VAL A 380 1.89 -2.01 -37.35
C VAL A 380 2.94 -2.65 -36.43
N ILE A 381 3.44 -3.83 -36.81
CA ILE A 381 4.48 -4.52 -36.07
C ILE A 381 5.83 -4.29 -36.74
N SER A 382 6.78 -3.68 -36.03
CA SER A 382 8.19 -3.57 -36.42
C SER A 382 8.95 -4.72 -35.78
N ASP A 383 9.32 -5.72 -36.61
CA ASP A 383 10.06 -6.88 -36.11
C ASP A 383 11.54 -6.56 -36.02
N LYS A 384 12.08 -6.60 -34.82
CA LYS A 384 13.49 -6.42 -34.47
C LYS A 384 14.04 -7.63 -33.73
N THR A 385 13.39 -8.79 -33.90
CA THR A 385 13.89 -10.04 -33.29
C THR A 385 15.24 -10.41 -33.89
N ASN A 386 16.17 -10.79 -33.01
CA ASN A 386 17.47 -11.23 -33.44
C ASN A 386 17.40 -12.69 -33.93
N HIS A 387 17.53 -12.90 -35.22
CA HIS A 387 17.64 -14.24 -35.81
C HIS A 387 19.11 -14.67 -35.75
N GLY A 388 19.61 -14.97 -34.52
CA GLY A 388 20.91 -15.60 -34.35
C GLY A 388 21.00 -16.94 -35.13
N PRO A 389 22.21 -17.44 -35.42
CA PRO A 389 22.35 -18.76 -36.03
C PRO A 389 21.67 -19.78 -35.15
N VAL A 390 20.75 -20.55 -35.73
CA VAL A 390 20.02 -21.63 -35.03
C VAL A 390 21.04 -22.67 -34.59
N SER A 391 21.44 -22.62 -33.32
CA SER A 391 22.19 -23.69 -32.70
C SER A 391 21.21 -24.80 -32.32
N TYR A 392 21.18 -25.87 -33.14
CA TYR A 392 20.42 -27.08 -32.79
C TYR A 392 21.18 -27.85 -31.72
N THR A 393 21.14 -27.42 -30.50
CA THR A 393 21.47 -28.27 -29.36
C THR A 393 20.26 -29.13 -29.07
N HIS A 394 20.09 -30.25 -29.78
CA HIS A 394 19.21 -31.32 -29.36
C HIS A 394 19.86 -31.98 -28.15
N LEU A 395 19.51 -31.55 -26.96
CA LEU A 395 19.67 -32.36 -25.76
C LEU A 395 18.72 -33.57 -25.93
N ARG A 396 19.26 -34.76 -26.21
CA ARG A 396 18.49 -35.98 -26.18
C ARG A 396 18.03 -36.20 -24.74
N ALA A 397 16.83 -36.77 -24.58
CA ALA A 397 16.20 -36.98 -23.29
C ALA A 397 17.02 -37.76 -22.23
N HIS A 398 18.21 -38.19 -22.55
CA HIS A 398 19.17 -38.90 -21.68
C HIS A 398 20.49 -38.16 -21.45
N GLU A 399 20.65 -36.94 -21.98
CA GLU A 399 21.78 -36.06 -21.70
C GLU A 399 21.47 -35.10 -20.55
N THR A 400 20.88 -35.61 -19.47
CA THR A 400 20.84 -34.91 -18.19
C THR A 400 22.23 -35.03 -17.56
N LEU A 401 22.92 -33.89 -17.48
CA LEU A 401 23.89 -33.51 -16.45
C LEU A 401 24.38 -34.62 -15.50
N ALA A 402 24.98 -35.67 -16.05
CA ALA A 402 25.76 -36.62 -15.28
C ALA A 402 27.10 -36.75 -16.02
N ASN A 403 27.91 -35.71 -15.90
CA ASN A 403 29.38 -35.72 -15.94
C ASN A 403 29.90 -34.44 -15.30
#